data_8e7d60ff43a7d23a3f13bdede962b3ef
#
_entry.id   8e7d60ff43a7d23a3f13bdede962b3ef
#
_cell.length_a   1.000
_cell.length_b   1.000
_cell.length_c   1.000
_cell.angle_alpha   90.00
_cell.angle_beta   90.00
_cell.angle_gamma   90.00
#
_symmetry.space_group_name_H-M   'P 1'
#
loop_
_entity.id
_entity.type
_entity.pdbx_description
1 polymer ?
#
loop_
_entity_poly.entity_id
_entity_poly.type
_entity_poly.pdbx_seq_one_letter_code
_entity_poly.pdbx_strand_id
1 'polypeptide(L)'
;LKLQLHDERDRFVSRRIREEGIWEPFETSLVLASLSPGAVFVDVGANIGYFTVLAADRVGDSGGVFAFEPDPENFFLLQANLNLNGVQRQVEAVRAALSDEEGEGGLYLSEDNLGDHQIYSAGEVRERIPVPLVKGGEYLQDRVERLDLLKVDTQGSEYRVMSGLMPLLRGLPMVPRILIELTPLSLQEAGSSGRALIELLATLSQPFWIVDHIEHRLVASSEAELARWCDNVDAVAGDRGFMNILVGSEVNFV
;
A
#
# COMPACT_ATOMS: atom_id res chain seq x y z
N LEU A 1 2.29 -0.42 20.57
CA LEU A 1 2.48 0.58 19.55
C LEU A 1 2.27 1.99 20.11
N LYS A 2 3.17 2.92 19.81
CA LYS A 2 3.04 4.35 20.12
C LYS A 2 3.14 5.12 18.82
N LEU A 3 2.25 6.09 18.58
CA LEU A 3 2.25 6.87 17.35
C LEU A 3 2.15 8.37 17.64
N GLN A 4 2.96 9.14 16.96
CA GLN A 4 2.74 10.54 16.71
C GLN A 4 1.81 10.65 15.50
N LEU A 5 0.72 11.36 15.66
CA LEU A 5 -0.35 11.51 14.67
C LEU A 5 -0.35 12.94 14.14
N HIS A 6 -0.94 13.16 12.98
CA HIS A 6 -1.30 14.50 12.54
C HIS A 6 -2.24 15.19 13.54
N ASP A 7 -2.36 16.48 13.42
CA ASP A 7 -3.34 17.29 14.14
C ASP A 7 -4.79 16.99 13.66
N GLU A 8 -5.73 17.87 13.99
CA GLU A 8 -7.15 17.71 13.66
C GLU A 8 -7.47 17.89 12.15
N ARG A 9 -6.49 18.29 11.34
CA ARG A 9 -6.66 18.38 9.87
C ARG A 9 -6.90 17.00 9.27
N ASP A 10 -6.17 15.97 9.73
CA ASP A 10 -6.41 14.60 9.29
C ASP A 10 -7.66 14.02 9.97
N ARG A 11 -8.77 14.04 9.21
CA ARG A 11 -10.10 13.61 9.66
C ARG A 11 -10.33 12.11 9.50
N PHE A 12 -9.38 11.39 8.91
CA PHE A 12 -9.51 9.96 8.59
C PHE A 12 -8.54 9.11 9.40
N VAL A 13 -7.31 8.96 8.97
CA VAL A 13 -6.35 8.02 9.56
C VAL A 13 -6.03 8.39 11.02
N SER A 14 -5.51 9.59 11.25
CA SER A 14 -5.10 10.01 12.60
C SER A 14 -6.26 10.14 13.56
N ARG A 15 -7.41 10.60 13.07
CA ARG A 15 -8.63 10.67 13.88
C ARG A 15 -9.07 9.29 14.32
N ARG A 16 -9.15 8.32 13.41
CA ARG A 16 -9.60 6.97 13.72
C ARG A 16 -8.65 6.25 14.68
N ILE A 17 -7.35 6.38 14.49
CA ILE A 17 -6.36 5.83 15.42
C ILE A 17 -6.51 6.48 16.82
N ARG A 18 -6.79 7.78 16.89
CA ARG A 18 -6.99 8.48 18.17
C ARG A 18 -8.26 8.04 18.89
N GLU A 19 -9.33 7.79 18.15
CA GLU A 19 -10.63 7.42 18.70
C GLU A 19 -10.72 5.92 19.04
N GLU A 20 -10.19 5.05 18.18
CA GLU A 20 -10.36 3.59 18.25
C GLU A 20 -9.07 2.84 18.67
N GLY A 21 -7.90 3.50 18.59
CA GLY A 21 -6.60 2.88 18.91
C GLY A 21 -6.05 1.97 17.82
N ILE A 22 -6.78 1.80 16.70
CA ILE A 22 -6.43 0.91 15.60
C ILE A 22 -6.88 1.50 14.27
N TRP A 23 -6.10 1.28 13.23
CA TRP A 23 -6.45 1.56 11.86
C TRP A 23 -6.70 0.25 11.12
N GLU A 24 -7.77 0.18 10.33
CA GLU A 24 -8.12 -0.98 9.50
C GLU A 24 -7.94 -2.32 10.26
N PRO A 25 -8.81 -2.65 11.22
CA PRO A 25 -8.59 -3.76 12.15
C PRO A 25 -8.36 -5.11 11.48
N PHE A 26 -9.07 -5.40 10.38
CA PHE A 26 -8.92 -6.68 9.69
C PHE A 26 -7.65 -6.73 8.85
N GLU A 27 -7.33 -5.67 8.11
CA GLU A 27 -6.08 -5.51 7.37
C GLU A 27 -4.87 -5.54 8.32
N THR A 28 -4.98 -4.89 9.49
CA THR A 28 -3.97 -5.00 10.56
C THR A 28 -3.74 -6.46 10.97
N SER A 29 -4.82 -7.22 11.16
CA SER A 29 -4.73 -8.65 11.49
C SER A 29 -4.13 -9.46 10.34
N LEU A 30 -4.46 -9.14 9.09
CA LEU A 30 -3.88 -9.77 7.89
C LEU A 30 -2.37 -9.52 7.79
N VAL A 31 -1.92 -8.30 7.98
CA VAL A 31 -0.49 -7.95 7.96
C VAL A 31 0.26 -8.72 9.04
N LEU A 32 -0.23 -8.68 10.28
CA LEU A 32 0.42 -9.38 11.40
C LEU A 32 0.43 -10.90 11.25
N ALA A 33 -0.63 -11.49 10.70
CA ALA A 33 -0.72 -12.94 10.46
C ALA A 33 0.11 -13.38 9.24
N SER A 34 0.39 -12.46 8.29
CA SER A 34 1.23 -12.72 7.11
C SER A 34 2.72 -12.68 7.42
N LEU A 35 3.12 -12.10 8.54
CA LEU A 35 4.52 -11.89 8.90
C LEU A 35 4.93 -12.77 10.09
N SER A 36 6.17 -13.20 10.08
CA SER A 36 6.84 -13.94 11.17
C SER A 36 8.23 -13.33 11.42
N PRO A 37 8.87 -13.64 12.56
CA PRO A 37 10.27 -13.23 12.78
C PRO A 37 11.17 -13.61 11.60
N GLY A 38 11.95 -12.66 11.10
CA GLY A 38 12.82 -12.82 9.92
C GLY A 38 12.14 -12.58 8.57
N ALA A 39 10.85 -12.24 8.54
CA ALA A 39 10.15 -11.91 7.29
C ALA A 39 10.60 -10.55 6.71
N VAL A 40 10.39 -10.38 5.41
CA VAL A 40 10.61 -9.12 4.69
C VAL A 40 9.28 -8.56 4.23
N PHE A 41 9.04 -7.30 4.54
CA PHE A 41 7.84 -6.54 4.20
C PHE A 41 8.17 -5.29 3.39
N VAL A 42 7.37 -5.02 2.36
CA VAL A 42 7.41 -3.77 1.60
C VAL A 42 6.08 -3.04 1.78
N ASP A 43 6.14 -1.79 2.24
CA ASP A 43 5.01 -0.90 2.53
C ASP A 43 5.05 0.28 1.58
N VAL A 44 4.18 0.29 0.57
CA VAL A 44 4.10 1.34 -0.44
C VAL A 44 2.89 2.22 -0.18
N GLY A 45 3.13 3.51 0.09
CA GLY A 45 2.16 4.42 0.68
C GLY A 45 2.12 4.24 2.20
N ALA A 46 3.32 4.31 2.83
CA ALA A 46 3.46 4.02 4.26
C ALA A 46 2.81 5.05 5.17
N ASN A 47 2.46 6.23 4.64
CA ASN A 47 1.82 7.32 5.38
C ASN A 47 2.62 7.64 6.66
N ILE A 48 1.98 7.80 7.81
CA ILE A 48 2.64 8.04 9.11
C ILE A 48 3.34 6.81 9.70
N GLY A 49 3.37 5.67 8.98
CA GLY A 49 4.09 4.45 9.36
C GLY A 49 3.32 3.50 10.27
N TYR A 50 2.00 3.51 10.26
CA TYR A 50 1.20 2.62 11.09
C TYR A 50 1.53 1.13 10.81
N PHE A 51 1.38 0.69 9.56
CA PHE A 51 1.69 -0.70 9.17
C PHE A 51 3.20 -0.98 9.23
N THR A 52 4.03 -0.01 8.85
CA THR A 52 5.48 -0.10 8.90
C THR A 52 5.99 -0.44 10.30
N VAL A 53 5.52 0.28 11.34
CA VAL A 53 5.96 0.06 12.73
C VAL A 53 5.47 -1.29 13.25
N LEU A 54 4.21 -1.66 12.98
CA LEU A 54 3.67 -2.97 13.35
C LEU A 54 4.45 -4.12 12.72
N ALA A 55 4.75 -4.00 11.43
CA ALA A 55 5.51 -4.99 10.70
C ALA A 55 6.95 -5.10 11.23
N ALA A 56 7.62 -3.97 11.50
CA ALA A 56 8.98 -3.94 12.01
C ALA A 56 9.10 -4.61 13.39
N ASP A 57 8.14 -4.38 14.29
CA ASP A 57 8.05 -5.08 15.57
C ASP A 57 7.84 -6.59 15.36
N ARG A 58 6.96 -6.97 14.41
CA ARG A 58 6.61 -8.36 14.13
C ARG A 58 7.74 -9.17 13.52
N VAL A 59 8.50 -8.57 12.57
CA VAL A 59 9.62 -9.27 11.89
C VAL A 59 10.88 -9.34 12.76
N GLY A 60 11.03 -8.43 13.72
CA GLY A 60 12.13 -8.39 14.68
C GLY A 60 13.49 -8.14 14.03
N ASP A 61 14.57 -8.33 14.81
CA ASP A 61 15.95 -7.98 14.39
C ASP A 61 16.48 -8.79 13.20
N SER A 62 15.89 -9.92 12.87
CA SER A 62 16.29 -10.79 11.75
C SER A 62 15.49 -10.54 10.47
N GLY A 63 14.45 -9.72 10.52
CA GLY A 63 13.63 -9.34 9.39
C GLY A 63 13.96 -7.95 8.86
N GLY A 64 13.23 -7.50 7.85
CA GLY A 64 13.40 -6.20 7.23
C GLY A 64 12.11 -5.60 6.72
N VAL A 65 12.01 -4.28 6.75
CA VAL A 65 10.88 -3.52 6.21
C VAL A 65 11.41 -2.42 5.30
N PHE A 66 10.84 -2.30 4.11
CA PHE A 66 11.07 -1.19 3.20
C PHE A 66 9.79 -0.37 3.12
N ALA A 67 9.84 0.90 3.50
CA ALA A 67 8.68 1.78 3.56
C ALA A 67 8.86 2.98 2.62
N PHE A 68 7.91 3.19 1.71
CA PHE A 68 7.94 4.28 0.73
C PHE A 68 6.80 5.24 1.00
N GLU A 69 7.14 6.51 1.22
CA GLU A 69 6.19 7.59 1.48
C GLU A 69 6.70 8.88 0.83
N PRO A 70 6.04 9.39 -0.21
CA PRO A 70 6.49 10.59 -0.92
C PRO A 70 6.23 11.89 -0.19
N ASP A 71 5.14 11.99 0.61
CA ASP A 71 4.79 13.22 1.29
C ASP A 71 5.79 13.57 2.40
N PRO A 72 6.33 14.79 2.45
CA PRO A 72 7.33 15.15 3.45
C PRO A 72 6.79 15.21 4.89
N GLU A 73 5.51 15.55 5.10
CA GLU A 73 4.91 15.62 6.44
C GLU A 73 4.61 14.20 6.96
N ASN A 74 4.01 13.35 6.14
CA ASN A 74 3.80 11.93 6.44
C ASN A 74 5.14 11.23 6.71
N PHE A 75 6.13 11.45 5.85
CA PHE A 75 7.46 10.85 6.01
C PHE A 75 8.15 11.30 7.30
N PHE A 76 8.01 12.57 7.68
CA PHE A 76 8.52 13.05 8.96
C PHE A 76 7.88 12.31 10.14
N LEU A 77 6.56 12.11 10.12
CA LEU A 77 5.85 11.35 11.14
C LEU A 77 6.21 9.86 11.12
N LEU A 78 6.36 9.25 9.94
CA LEU A 78 6.88 7.89 9.79
C LEU A 78 8.21 7.73 10.53
N GLN A 79 9.19 8.60 10.27
CA GLN A 79 10.49 8.54 10.94
C GLN A 79 10.38 8.75 12.46
N ALA A 80 9.54 9.69 12.89
CA ALA A 80 9.28 9.92 14.31
C ALA A 80 8.67 8.68 14.99
N ASN A 81 7.74 8.01 14.32
CA ASN A 81 7.09 6.80 14.80
C ASN A 81 8.03 5.59 14.86
N LEU A 82 8.93 5.45 13.89
CA LEU A 82 10.00 4.44 13.95
C LEU A 82 10.90 4.65 15.18
N ASN A 83 11.33 5.88 15.42
CA ASN A 83 12.14 6.24 16.59
C ASN A 83 11.40 6.01 17.91
N LEU A 84 10.12 6.40 17.98
CA LEU A 84 9.29 6.27 19.17
C LEU A 84 9.08 4.82 19.61
N ASN A 85 9.13 3.88 18.67
CA ASN A 85 8.98 2.44 18.92
C ASN A 85 10.32 1.68 18.92
N GLY A 86 11.45 2.35 18.61
CA GLY A 86 12.79 1.74 18.63
C GLY A 86 13.04 0.74 17.50
N VAL A 87 12.28 0.82 16.39
CA VAL A 87 12.33 -0.14 15.27
C VAL A 87 13.06 0.39 14.02
N GLN A 88 13.75 1.52 14.12
CA GLN A 88 14.42 2.15 12.97
C GLN A 88 15.55 1.32 12.37
N ARG A 89 16.05 0.31 13.06
CA ARG A 89 17.11 -0.58 12.53
C ARG A 89 16.57 -1.62 11.56
N GLN A 90 15.30 -1.99 11.70
CA GLN A 90 14.60 -2.96 10.87
C GLN A 90 14.01 -2.31 9.61
N VAL A 91 13.98 -0.97 9.54
CA VAL A 91 13.23 -0.24 8.50
C VAL A 91 14.15 0.62 7.65
N GLU A 92 14.10 0.41 6.35
CA GLU A 92 14.60 1.36 5.35
C GLU A 92 13.43 2.23 4.88
N ALA A 93 13.34 3.45 5.41
CA ALA A 93 12.31 4.41 5.03
C ALA A 93 12.82 5.33 3.91
N VAL A 94 12.08 5.42 2.82
CA VAL A 94 12.43 6.12 1.59
C VAL A 94 11.40 7.19 1.29
N ARG A 95 11.84 8.46 1.21
CA ARG A 95 10.95 9.56 0.83
C ARG A 95 10.83 9.66 -0.70
N ALA A 96 10.08 8.77 -1.28
CA ALA A 96 9.81 8.71 -2.71
C ALA A 96 8.49 7.98 -2.98
N ALA A 97 7.88 8.23 -4.13
CA ALA A 97 6.82 7.39 -4.65
C ALA A 97 7.42 6.25 -5.49
N LEU A 98 6.94 5.03 -5.29
CA LEU A 98 7.25 3.94 -6.22
C LEU A 98 6.45 4.11 -7.52
N SER A 99 7.12 3.79 -8.63
CA SER A 99 6.56 3.89 -9.98
C SER A 99 7.16 2.82 -10.90
N ASP A 100 6.75 2.84 -12.16
CA ASP A 100 7.36 2.09 -13.27
C ASP A 100 8.49 2.86 -13.96
N GLU A 101 8.77 4.09 -13.53
CA GLU A 101 9.82 4.96 -14.07
C GLU A 101 10.60 5.67 -12.97
N GLU A 102 11.82 6.09 -13.29
CA GLU A 102 12.66 6.96 -12.46
C GLU A 102 12.43 8.43 -12.86
N GLY A 103 12.49 9.34 -11.89
CA GLY A 103 12.39 10.76 -12.19
C GLY A 103 11.79 11.61 -11.08
N GLU A 104 11.03 12.63 -11.51
CA GLU A 104 10.28 13.50 -10.61
C GLU A 104 8.81 13.51 -11.03
N GLY A 105 7.93 13.25 -10.06
CA GLY A 105 6.49 13.35 -10.18
C GLY A 105 5.91 14.54 -9.46
N GLY A 106 4.60 14.72 -9.56
CA GLY A 106 3.86 15.69 -8.78
C GLY A 106 2.95 15.00 -7.79
N LEU A 107 3.09 15.29 -6.51
CA LEU A 107 2.16 14.85 -5.47
C LEU A 107 1.10 15.93 -5.26
N TYR A 108 -0.16 15.58 -5.44
CA TYR A 108 -1.32 16.45 -5.25
C TYR A 108 -1.89 16.21 -3.85
N LEU A 109 -1.81 17.26 -3.02
CA LEU A 109 -2.11 17.16 -1.59
C LEU A 109 -3.61 17.23 -1.33
N SER A 110 -4.12 16.34 -0.51
CA SER A 110 -5.46 16.43 0.07
C SER A 110 -5.43 17.31 1.32
N GLU A 111 -6.45 18.15 1.51
CA GLU A 111 -6.49 19.11 2.62
C GLU A 111 -7.00 18.51 3.93
N ASP A 112 -7.86 17.50 3.88
CA ASP A 112 -8.58 16.95 5.03
C ASP A 112 -8.45 15.42 5.19
N ASN A 113 -7.86 14.74 4.20
CA ASN A 113 -7.46 13.34 4.26
C ASN A 113 -5.98 13.22 3.89
N LEU A 114 -5.09 13.33 4.87
CA LEU A 114 -3.64 13.27 4.65
C LEU A 114 -3.14 11.87 4.25
N GLY A 115 -4.04 10.89 4.17
CA GLY A 115 -3.82 9.59 3.54
C GLY A 115 -4.22 9.52 2.06
N ASP A 116 -4.89 10.56 1.50
CA ASP A 116 -5.39 10.60 0.12
C ASP A 116 -4.57 11.57 -0.77
N HIS A 117 -3.25 11.57 -0.61
CA HIS A 117 -2.35 12.27 -1.53
C HIS A 117 -2.14 11.44 -2.79
N GLN A 118 -2.19 12.09 -3.98
CA GLN A 118 -2.23 11.42 -5.28
C GLN A 118 -1.08 11.88 -6.18
N ILE A 119 -0.49 10.98 -6.95
CA ILE A 119 0.58 11.30 -7.93
C ILE A 119 0.00 11.82 -9.27
N TYR A 120 -1.31 11.94 -9.39
CA TYR A 120 -2.00 12.43 -10.59
C TYR A 120 -2.98 13.54 -10.21
N SER A 121 -3.43 14.32 -11.22
CA SER A 121 -4.43 15.37 -11.03
C SER A 121 -5.83 14.83 -11.36
N ALA A 122 -6.69 14.71 -10.35
CA ALA A 122 -8.10 14.30 -10.50
C ALA A 122 -9.03 15.45 -10.93
N GLY A 123 -8.49 16.53 -11.48
CA GLY A 123 -9.28 17.72 -11.90
C GLY A 123 -9.67 18.65 -10.75
N GLU A 124 -9.38 18.30 -9.51
CA GLU A 124 -9.52 19.16 -8.35
C GLU A 124 -8.32 20.13 -8.24
N VAL A 125 -8.56 21.32 -7.70
CA VAL A 125 -7.48 22.28 -7.43
C VAL A 125 -6.80 21.86 -6.11
N ARG A 126 -5.83 20.96 -6.23
CA ARG A 126 -4.97 20.55 -5.10
C ARG A 126 -3.61 21.22 -5.21
N GLU A 127 -2.99 21.53 -4.08
CA GLU A 127 -1.58 21.92 -4.05
C GLU A 127 -0.73 20.79 -4.61
N ARG A 128 0.25 21.12 -5.49
CA ARG A 128 1.16 20.16 -6.10
C ARG A 128 2.58 20.42 -5.60
N ILE A 129 3.20 19.40 -5.05
CA ILE A 129 4.62 19.42 -4.70
C ILE A 129 5.41 18.42 -5.56
N PRO A 130 6.69 18.71 -5.89
CA PRO A 130 7.55 17.76 -6.58
C PRO A 130 7.99 16.65 -5.62
N VAL A 131 7.97 15.39 -6.09
CA VAL A 131 8.46 14.24 -5.33
C VAL A 131 9.29 13.32 -6.22
N PRO A 132 10.32 12.66 -5.67
CA PRO A 132 11.07 11.66 -6.41
C PRO A 132 10.18 10.47 -6.79
N LEU A 133 10.32 9.99 -8.02
CA LEU A 133 9.80 8.70 -8.48
C LEU A 133 10.94 7.69 -8.51
N VAL A 134 10.69 6.50 -8.00
CA VAL A 134 11.67 5.41 -7.94
C VAL A 134 11.05 4.16 -8.56
N LYS A 135 11.79 3.53 -9.48
CA LYS A 135 11.39 2.29 -10.09
C LYS A 135 11.57 1.13 -9.11
N GLY A 136 10.46 0.67 -8.54
CA GLY A 136 10.45 -0.22 -7.38
C GLY A 136 11.25 -1.50 -7.58
N GLY A 137 11.13 -2.14 -8.75
CA GLY A 137 11.85 -3.37 -9.05
C GLY A 137 13.37 -3.18 -9.07
N GLU A 138 13.87 -2.11 -9.68
CA GLU A 138 15.31 -1.80 -9.74
C GLU A 138 15.84 -1.39 -8.36
N TYR A 139 15.05 -0.61 -7.60
CA TYR A 139 15.45 -0.22 -6.26
C TYR A 139 15.62 -1.40 -5.31
N LEU A 140 14.70 -2.37 -5.36
CA LEU A 140 14.68 -3.52 -4.43
C LEU A 140 15.51 -4.71 -4.90
N GLN A 141 15.88 -4.81 -6.19
CA GLN A 141 16.50 -5.99 -6.79
C GLN A 141 17.72 -6.52 -6.03
N ASP A 142 18.61 -5.61 -5.59
CA ASP A 142 19.84 -6.00 -4.88
C ASP A 142 19.72 -5.90 -3.34
N ARG A 143 18.51 -5.60 -2.84
CA ARG A 143 18.22 -5.41 -1.42
C ARG A 143 17.37 -6.51 -0.81
N VAL A 144 16.61 -7.23 -1.63
CA VAL A 144 15.73 -8.29 -1.17
C VAL A 144 15.97 -9.58 -1.92
N GLU A 145 16.31 -10.65 -1.20
CA GLU A 145 16.42 -12.01 -1.74
C GLU A 145 15.09 -12.77 -1.64
N ARG A 146 14.21 -12.31 -0.75
CA ARG A 146 12.84 -12.80 -0.54
C ARG A 146 11.93 -11.65 -0.16
N LEU A 147 10.66 -11.80 -0.41
CA LEU A 147 9.61 -10.89 0.05
C LEU A 147 8.44 -11.75 0.54
N ASP A 148 7.95 -11.47 1.74
CA ASP A 148 6.88 -12.26 2.35
C ASP A 148 5.52 -11.56 2.19
N LEU A 149 5.51 -10.23 2.31
CA LEU A 149 4.32 -9.40 2.12
C LEU A 149 4.68 -8.09 1.42
N LEU A 150 3.84 -7.70 0.48
CA LEU A 150 3.82 -6.39 -0.16
C LEU A 150 2.47 -5.74 0.14
N LYS A 151 2.45 -4.55 0.74
CA LYS A 151 1.26 -3.70 0.81
C LYS A 151 1.40 -2.55 -0.19
N VAL A 152 0.34 -2.30 -0.95
CA VAL A 152 0.27 -1.18 -1.90
C VAL A 152 -1.04 -0.43 -1.69
N ASP A 153 -0.91 0.83 -1.31
CA ASP A 153 -2.02 1.72 -1.02
C ASP A 153 -1.56 3.15 -1.38
N THR A 154 -1.79 3.53 -2.63
CA THR A 154 -1.21 4.73 -3.24
C THR A 154 -2.23 5.62 -3.93
N GLN A 155 -3.52 5.35 -3.63
CA GLN A 155 -4.65 6.18 -4.04
C GLN A 155 -4.70 6.45 -5.56
N GLY A 156 -4.59 5.34 -6.35
CA GLY A 156 -4.70 5.35 -7.81
C GLY A 156 -3.40 5.09 -8.59
N SER A 157 -2.24 5.04 -7.94
CA SER A 157 -0.96 4.74 -8.59
C SER A 157 -0.59 3.25 -8.57
N GLU A 158 -1.46 2.37 -8.05
CA GLU A 158 -1.21 0.94 -7.83
C GLU A 158 -0.77 0.22 -9.10
N TYR A 159 -1.35 0.57 -10.26
CA TYR A 159 -0.96 -0.03 -11.53
C TYR A 159 0.50 0.27 -11.91
N ARG A 160 0.95 1.53 -11.76
CA ARG A 160 2.35 1.92 -12.03
C ARG A 160 3.30 1.29 -11.03
N VAL A 161 2.94 1.29 -9.74
CA VAL A 161 3.72 0.63 -8.68
C VAL A 161 3.91 -0.84 -9.03
N MET A 162 2.82 -1.56 -9.31
CA MET A 162 2.89 -2.97 -9.65
C MET A 162 3.65 -3.22 -10.95
N SER A 163 3.45 -2.39 -11.99
CA SER A 163 4.21 -2.49 -13.25
C SER A 163 5.72 -2.38 -13.01
N GLY A 164 6.15 -1.46 -12.16
CA GLY A 164 7.56 -1.29 -11.78
C GLY A 164 8.12 -2.43 -10.94
N LEU A 165 7.27 -3.11 -10.15
CA LEU A 165 7.67 -4.23 -9.29
C LEU A 165 7.63 -5.60 -9.98
N MET A 166 6.86 -5.76 -11.08
CA MET A 166 6.67 -7.07 -11.73
C MET A 166 7.95 -7.80 -12.11
N PRO A 167 9.03 -7.14 -12.62
CA PRO A 167 10.28 -7.83 -12.93
C PRO A 167 10.91 -8.47 -11.68
N LEU A 168 10.91 -7.76 -10.54
CA LEU A 168 11.38 -8.28 -9.26
C LEU A 168 10.52 -9.46 -8.81
N LEU A 169 9.19 -9.28 -8.73
CA LEU A 169 8.25 -10.27 -8.21
C LEU A 169 8.33 -11.61 -8.97
N ARG A 170 8.53 -11.56 -10.30
CA ARG A 170 8.73 -12.75 -11.13
C ARG A 170 10.10 -13.42 -10.94
N GLY A 171 11.10 -12.66 -10.48
CA GLY A 171 12.45 -13.16 -10.21
C GLY A 171 12.62 -13.77 -8.83
N LEU A 172 11.72 -13.51 -7.90
CA LEU A 172 11.79 -14.05 -6.54
C LEU A 172 11.54 -15.57 -6.52
N PRO A 173 12.14 -16.30 -5.57
CA PRO A 173 11.91 -17.75 -5.40
C PRO A 173 10.43 -18.10 -5.12
N MET A 174 9.70 -17.19 -4.48
CA MET A 174 8.26 -17.27 -4.23
C MET A 174 7.63 -15.91 -4.43
N VAL A 175 6.45 -15.88 -5.04
CA VAL A 175 5.62 -14.66 -5.11
C VAL A 175 5.13 -14.34 -3.70
N PRO A 176 5.34 -13.10 -3.21
CA PRO A 176 4.84 -12.70 -1.90
C PRO A 176 3.32 -12.67 -1.86
N ARG A 177 2.75 -12.60 -0.67
CA ARG A 177 1.38 -12.09 -0.53
C ARG A 177 1.36 -10.60 -0.89
N ILE A 178 0.32 -10.16 -1.59
CA ILE A 178 0.15 -8.77 -1.98
C ILE A 178 -1.20 -8.30 -1.45
N LEU A 179 -1.17 -7.38 -0.49
CA LEU A 179 -2.34 -6.66 0.00
C LEU A 179 -2.40 -5.33 -0.74
N ILE A 180 -3.43 -5.11 -1.54
CA ILE A 180 -3.52 -3.96 -2.42
C ILE A 180 -4.92 -3.37 -2.44
N GLU A 181 -5.00 -2.04 -2.41
CA GLU A 181 -6.25 -1.32 -2.59
C GLU A 181 -6.64 -1.29 -4.07
N LEU A 182 -7.91 -1.53 -4.36
CA LEU A 182 -8.50 -1.50 -5.68
C LEU A 182 -9.55 -0.39 -5.74
N THR A 183 -9.18 0.74 -6.32
CA THR A 183 -10.00 1.96 -6.48
C THR A 183 -10.16 2.28 -7.97
N PRO A 184 -11.16 1.71 -8.68
CA PRO A 184 -11.27 1.85 -10.14
C PRO A 184 -11.28 3.31 -10.61
N LEU A 185 -12.05 4.19 -9.97
CA LEU A 185 -12.10 5.61 -10.34
C LEU A 185 -10.72 6.28 -10.25
N SER A 186 -10.01 6.11 -9.15
CA SER A 186 -8.68 6.69 -8.94
C SER A 186 -7.67 6.18 -9.98
N LEU A 187 -7.73 4.88 -10.30
CA LEU A 187 -6.92 4.27 -11.35
C LEU A 187 -7.21 4.84 -12.74
N GLN A 188 -8.50 5.12 -13.07
CA GLN A 188 -8.87 5.79 -14.32
C GLN A 188 -8.34 7.21 -14.39
N GLU A 189 -8.50 7.98 -13.34
CA GLU A 189 -8.00 9.35 -13.23
C GLU A 189 -6.47 9.40 -13.35
N ALA A 190 -5.78 8.36 -12.88
CA ALA A 190 -4.34 8.19 -13.02
C ALA A 190 -3.91 7.64 -14.40
N GLY A 191 -4.85 7.40 -15.32
CA GLY A 191 -4.58 6.96 -16.70
C GLY A 191 -4.40 5.45 -16.87
N SER A 192 -4.90 4.64 -15.92
CA SER A 192 -4.96 3.17 -16.00
C SER A 192 -6.40 2.67 -15.83
N SER A 193 -6.62 1.49 -15.27
CA SER A 193 -7.96 1.02 -14.86
C SER A 193 -7.86 -0.10 -13.84
N GLY A 194 -8.92 -0.30 -13.05
CA GLY A 194 -9.00 -1.43 -12.13
C GLY A 194 -8.88 -2.78 -12.86
N ARG A 195 -9.50 -2.91 -14.03
CA ARG A 195 -9.35 -4.11 -14.90
C ARG A 195 -7.88 -4.36 -15.26
N ALA A 196 -7.16 -3.35 -15.74
CA ALA A 196 -5.76 -3.50 -16.13
C ALA A 196 -4.87 -3.92 -14.94
N LEU A 197 -5.14 -3.40 -13.74
CA LEU A 197 -4.46 -3.82 -12.52
C LEU A 197 -4.73 -5.30 -12.20
N ILE A 198 -5.98 -5.74 -12.27
CA ILE A 198 -6.34 -7.16 -12.02
C ILE A 198 -5.70 -8.08 -13.05
N GLU A 199 -5.73 -7.73 -14.35
CA GLU A 199 -5.07 -8.50 -15.42
C GLU A 199 -3.55 -8.59 -15.20
N LEU A 200 -2.91 -7.49 -14.77
CA LEU A 200 -1.48 -7.48 -14.43
C LEU A 200 -1.18 -8.43 -13.26
N LEU A 201 -1.94 -8.36 -12.17
CA LEU A 201 -1.79 -9.21 -11.00
C LEU A 201 -2.04 -10.70 -11.32
N ALA A 202 -3.00 -11.00 -12.20
CA ALA A 202 -3.31 -12.36 -12.62
C ALA A 202 -2.12 -13.06 -13.31
N THR A 203 -1.21 -12.30 -13.93
CA THR A 203 0.02 -12.85 -14.52
C THR A 203 0.95 -13.51 -13.49
N LEU A 204 0.77 -13.24 -12.20
CA LEU A 204 1.51 -13.90 -11.10
C LEU A 204 0.98 -15.30 -10.79
N SER A 205 -0.16 -15.71 -11.37
CA SER A 205 -0.79 -17.02 -11.18
C SER A 205 -1.07 -17.36 -9.71
N GLN A 206 -1.46 -16.38 -8.93
CA GLN A 206 -1.81 -16.52 -7.52
C GLN A 206 -3.33 -16.41 -7.31
N PRO A 207 -3.91 -17.03 -6.27
CA PRO A 207 -5.31 -16.86 -5.91
C PRO A 207 -5.62 -15.43 -5.47
N PHE A 208 -6.87 -15.01 -5.71
CA PHE A 208 -7.42 -13.73 -5.29
C PHE A 208 -8.40 -13.89 -4.14
N TRP A 209 -8.37 -12.96 -3.20
CA TRP A 209 -9.28 -12.89 -2.08
C TRP A 209 -9.75 -11.44 -1.91
N ILE A 210 -11.05 -11.24 -1.74
CA ILE A 210 -11.59 -9.95 -1.29
C ILE A 210 -11.40 -9.88 0.22
N VAL A 211 -10.89 -8.75 0.69
CA VAL A 211 -10.75 -8.44 2.12
C VAL A 211 -12.06 -7.82 2.60
N ASP A 212 -12.93 -8.66 3.17
CA ASP A 212 -14.22 -8.23 3.72
C ASP A 212 -13.99 -7.65 5.13
N HIS A 213 -13.77 -6.33 5.18
CA HIS A 213 -13.51 -5.60 6.42
C HIS A 213 -14.75 -5.44 7.31
N ILE A 214 -15.96 -5.80 6.83
CA ILE A 214 -17.20 -5.77 7.62
C ILE A 214 -17.34 -7.08 8.39
N GLU A 215 -17.21 -8.22 7.69
CA GLU A 215 -17.33 -9.55 8.27
C GLU A 215 -15.99 -10.11 8.79
N HIS A 216 -14.90 -9.37 8.63
CA HIS A 216 -13.53 -9.73 9.02
C HIS A 216 -13.11 -11.10 8.49
N ARG A 217 -13.28 -11.32 7.19
CA ARG A 217 -12.93 -12.58 6.51
C ARG A 217 -12.34 -12.36 5.12
N LEU A 218 -11.62 -13.36 4.63
CA LEU A 218 -11.22 -13.44 3.23
C LEU A 218 -12.30 -14.17 2.43
N VAL A 219 -12.72 -13.59 1.31
CA VAL A 219 -13.68 -14.19 0.38
C VAL A 219 -12.94 -14.52 -0.91
N ALA A 220 -12.88 -15.82 -1.25
CA ALA A 220 -12.24 -16.25 -2.50
C ALA A 220 -12.91 -15.57 -3.69
N SER A 221 -12.10 -15.11 -4.63
CA SER A 221 -12.58 -14.48 -5.87
C SER A 221 -11.71 -14.90 -7.05
N SER A 222 -12.08 -14.44 -8.24
CA SER A 222 -11.38 -14.72 -9.48
C SER A 222 -11.04 -13.43 -10.22
N GLU A 223 -10.04 -13.49 -11.10
CA GLU A 223 -9.72 -12.40 -12.04
C GLU A 223 -10.99 -11.88 -12.74
N ALA A 224 -11.81 -12.80 -13.29
CA ALA A 224 -13.01 -12.42 -14.03
C ALA A 224 -14.08 -11.73 -13.17
N GLU A 225 -14.23 -12.10 -11.91
CA GLU A 225 -15.16 -11.46 -10.97
C GLU A 225 -14.69 -10.08 -10.58
N LEU A 226 -13.41 -9.93 -10.22
CA LEU A 226 -12.82 -8.63 -9.85
C LEU A 226 -12.80 -7.66 -11.04
N ALA A 227 -12.41 -8.13 -12.23
CA ALA A 227 -12.44 -7.31 -13.44
C ALA A 227 -13.85 -6.83 -13.78
N ARG A 228 -14.86 -7.71 -13.65
CA ARG A 228 -16.28 -7.35 -13.86
C ARG A 228 -16.76 -6.34 -12.82
N TRP A 229 -16.32 -6.49 -11.57
CA TRP A 229 -16.64 -5.51 -10.53
C TRP A 229 -16.07 -4.14 -10.87
N CYS A 230 -14.80 -4.06 -11.31
CA CYS A 230 -14.19 -2.81 -11.78
C CYS A 230 -15.00 -2.18 -12.91
N ASP A 231 -15.39 -2.96 -13.93
CA ASP A 231 -16.20 -2.46 -15.05
C ASP A 231 -17.55 -1.90 -14.57
N ASN A 232 -18.17 -2.51 -13.57
CA ASN A 232 -19.45 -2.05 -13.04
C ASN A 232 -19.29 -0.72 -12.28
N VAL A 233 -18.21 -0.54 -11.52
CA VAL A 233 -17.88 0.74 -10.87
C VAL A 233 -17.61 1.80 -11.94
N ASP A 234 -16.79 1.49 -12.92
CA ASP A 234 -16.42 2.39 -14.03
C ASP A 234 -17.62 2.80 -14.90
N ALA A 235 -18.65 1.98 -14.98
CA ALA A 235 -19.89 2.27 -15.73
C ALA A 235 -20.77 3.35 -15.07
N VAL A 236 -20.54 3.66 -13.80
CA VAL A 236 -21.29 4.66 -13.02
C VAL A 236 -20.43 5.88 -12.78
N ALA A 237 -20.74 6.99 -13.44
CA ALA A 237 -19.97 8.21 -13.33
C ALA A 237 -19.86 8.69 -11.87
N GLY A 238 -18.62 8.83 -11.38
CA GLY A 238 -18.32 9.30 -10.02
C GLY A 238 -18.51 8.24 -8.93
N ASP A 239 -18.70 6.96 -9.27
CA ASP A 239 -18.71 5.88 -8.30
C ASP A 239 -17.30 5.72 -7.68
N ARG A 240 -17.21 5.95 -6.38
CA ARG A 240 -15.98 5.83 -5.58
C ARG A 240 -15.89 4.46 -4.88
N GLY A 241 -16.45 3.44 -5.48
CA GLY A 241 -16.33 2.08 -4.96
C GLY A 241 -14.85 1.67 -4.83
N PHE A 242 -14.50 1.11 -3.69
CA PHE A 242 -13.17 0.57 -3.43
C PHE A 242 -13.27 -0.76 -2.69
N MET A 243 -12.21 -1.55 -2.76
CA MET A 243 -12.02 -2.72 -1.90
C MET A 243 -10.53 -2.99 -1.72
N ASN A 244 -10.17 -3.61 -0.61
CA ASN A 244 -8.86 -4.24 -0.46
C ASN A 244 -8.93 -5.68 -0.98
N ILE A 245 -7.90 -6.10 -1.70
CA ILE A 245 -7.74 -7.48 -2.15
C ILE A 245 -6.40 -8.04 -1.65
N LEU A 246 -6.40 -9.34 -1.38
CA LEU A 246 -5.18 -10.10 -1.12
C LEU A 246 -4.93 -11.02 -2.32
N VAL A 247 -3.72 -10.96 -2.88
CA VAL A 247 -3.23 -11.86 -3.92
C VAL A 247 -2.16 -12.76 -3.31
N GLY A 248 -2.34 -14.08 -3.40
CA GLY A 248 -1.42 -15.03 -2.78
C GLY A 248 -2.12 -16.11 -1.96
N SER A 249 -1.33 -16.92 -1.24
CA SER A 249 -1.87 -17.97 -0.38
C SER A 249 -2.75 -17.38 0.74
N GLU A 250 -3.81 -18.10 1.09
CA GLU A 250 -4.67 -17.74 2.20
C GLU A 250 -3.89 -17.50 3.49
N VAL A 251 -4.38 -16.58 4.32
CA VAL A 251 -3.80 -16.26 5.62
C VAL A 251 -4.55 -17.04 6.70
N ASN A 252 -3.82 -17.83 7.47
CA ASN A 252 -4.37 -18.51 8.63
C ASN A 252 -4.25 -17.61 9.86
N PHE A 253 -5.38 -17.20 10.40
CA PHE A 253 -5.43 -16.48 11.67
C PHE A 253 -5.30 -17.51 12.82
N VAL A 254 -4.22 -17.41 13.59
CA VAL A 254 -3.96 -18.27 14.79
C VAL A 254 -4.40 -17.54 16.05
#